data_22b851ee9912f79ca3f7d9e4084df82e
#
_entry.id   22b851ee9912f79ca3f7d9e4084df82e
#
_cell.length_a   1.000
_cell.length_b   1.000
_cell.length_c   1.000
_cell.angle_alpha   90.00
_cell.angle_beta   90.00
_cell.angle_gamma   90.00
#
_symmetry.space_group_name_H-M   'P 1'
#
loop_
_entity.id
_entity.type
_entity.pdbx_description
1 polymer ?
#
loop_
_entity_poly.entity_id
_entity_poly.type
_entity_poly.pdbx_seq_one_letter_code
_entity_poly.pdbx_strand_id
1 'polypeptide(L)'
;LEVAHQLYIYDVNGKKQQTPIPLLTGTLVKTYETISEAIDESIQTQGSIHTADRELKKVITQAIKKEEIRHEKIKKELDDADKMDTYKLYGDLLMINGHLQVQYQTSLNVPNLLSESQEMITIPLKPQFTIIENGQTYYKLYTKLKNRMISGRYQLDQSTIKLEYLNSILYSLSLATTRESLEEIRHECMEAGIIKKSKKPLSYKLGKSNYIHLTIPEGELYIGRNNQQNEYLTHRFAKPN
;
A
#
# COMPACT_ATOMS: atom_id res chain seq x y z
N LEU A 1 4.19 25.18 -56.88
CA LEU A 1 3.58 24.67 -55.62
C LEU A 1 4.72 24.40 -54.66
N GLU A 2 5.10 25.39 -53.82
CA GLU A 2 5.96 25.16 -52.68
C GLU A 2 5.26 24.19 -51.73
N VAL A 3 5.87 23.05 -51.47
CA VAL A 3 5.40 22.07 -50.51
C VAL A 3 5.61 22.69 -49.11
N ALA A 4 4.51 22.97 -48.41
CA ALA A 4 4.59 23.46 -47.04
C ALA A 4 5.30 22.43 -46.19
N HIS A 5 6.52 22.75 -45.74
CA HIS A 5 7.34 21.88 -44.87
C HIS A 5 7.05 22.10 -43.37
N GLN A 6 6.20 23.10 -43.06
CA GLN A 6 5.89 23.48 -41.66
C GLN A 6 4.71 22.69 -41.11
N LEU A 7 4.78 22.36 -39.80
CA LEU A 7 3.67 21.78 -39.07
C LEU A 7 3.26 22.72 -37.93
N TYR A 8 1.98 22.99 -37.83
CA TYR A 8 1.38 23.85 -36.82
C TYR A 8 0.60 23.02 -35.80
N ILE A 9 0.71 23.35 -34.53
CA ILE A 9 -0.14 22.79 -33.47
C ILE A 9 -1.04 23.88 -32.94
N TYR A 10 -2.36 23.67 -33.05
CA TYR A 10 -3.38 24.55 -32.52
C TYR A 10 -4.12 23.88 -31.38
N ASP A 11 -4.50 24.68 -30.38
CA ASP A 11 -5.52 24.30 -29.40
C ASP A 11 -6.88 24.75 -29.91
N VAL A 12 -7.75 23.79 -30.20
CA VAL A 12 -9.13 24.02 -30.65
C VAL A 12 -10.04 23.38 -29.62
N ASN A 13 -10.67 24.19 -28.78
CA ASN A 13 -11.59 23.74 -27.70
C ASN A 13 -10.94 22.74 -26.71
N GLY A 14 -9.69 22.99 -26.31
CA GLY A 14 -8.96 22.14 -25.39
C GLY A 14 -8.36 20.86 -26.01
N LYS A 15 -8.46 20.72 -27.35
CA LYS A 15 -7.82 19.61 -28.07
C LYS A 15 -6.73 20.13 -28.99
N LYS A 16 -5.54 19.53 -28.88
CA LYS A 16 -4.41 19.84 -29.75
C LYS A 16 -4.64 19.19 -31.11
N GLN A 17 -4.67 20.02 -32.16
CA GLN A 17 -4.73 19.58 -33.56
C GLN A 17 -3.42 19.91 -34.26
N GLN A 18 -2.93 18.96 -35.05
CA GLN A 18 -1.72 19.11 -35.86
C GLN A 18 -2.16 19.28 -37.32
N THR A 19 -1.65 20.29 -37.98
CA THR A 19 -1.98 20.58 -39.37
C THR A 19 -0.78 21.16 -40.11
N PRO A 20 -0.56 20.78 -41.39
CA PRO A 20 0.48 21.37 -42.23
C PRO A 20 0.08 22.74 -42.80
N ILE A 21 -1.16 23.18 -42.55
CA ILE A 21 -1.70 24.45 -43.03
C ILE A 21 -2.17 25.26 -41.82
N PRO A 22 -1.90 26.59 -41.77
CA PRO A 22 -2.41 27.44 -40.70
C PRO A 22 -3.91 27.40 -40.62
N LEU A 23 -4.45 27.20 -39.40
CA LEU A 23 -5.90 27.25 -39.14
C LEU A 23 -6.32 28.70 -38.86
N LEU A 24 -7.52 29.06 -39.35
CA LEU A 24 -8.15 30.34 -39.07
C LEU A 24 -8.82 30.38 -37.66
N THR A 25 -8.97 29.22 -37.02
CA THR A 25 -9.63 29.07 -35.72
C THR A 25 -8.76 28.29 -34.77
N GLY A 26 -8.74 28.69 -33.48
CA GLY A 26 -7.90 28.08 -32.42
C GLY A 26 -6.72 28.94 -32.05
N THR A 27 -6.06 28.58 -30.93
CA THR A 27 -4.87 29.25 -30.45
C THR A 27 -3.63 28.48 -30.93
N LEU A 28 -2.73 29.16 -31.66
CA LEU A 28 -1.45 28.55 -32.04
C LEU A 28 -0.60 28.24 -30.81
N VAL A 29 -0.28 26.97 -30.63
CA VAL A 29 0.53 26.49 -29.48
C VAL A 29 2.01 26.40 -29.87
N LYS A 30 2.29 25.84 -31.05
CA LYS A 30 3.68 25.63 -31.52
C LYS A 30 3.73 25.49 -33.02
N THR A 31 4.84 25.91 -33.60
CA THR A 31 5.16 25.72 -35.03
C THR A 31 6.49 24.96 -35.13
N TYR A 32 6.58 24.00 -36.04
CA TYR A 32 7.80 23.30 -36.44
C TYR A 32 8.18 23.69 -37.85
N GLU A 33 9.47 23.85 -38.08
CA GLU A 33 9.97 24.19 -39.42
C GLU A 33 9.88 23.01 -40.37
N THR A 34 9.95 21.79 -39.82
CA THR A 34 9.79 20.56 -40.59
C THR A 34 8.89 19.55 -39.87
N ILE A 35 8.24 18.70 -40.67
CA ILE A 35 7.43 17.57 -40.15
C ILE A 35 8.33 16.60 -39.38
N SER A 36 9.60 16.41 -39.78
CA SER A 36 10.56 15.56 -39.11
C SER A 36 10.84 16.01 -37.69
N GLU A 37 11.02 17.32 -37.45
CA GLU A 37 11.20 17.86 -36.08
C GLU A 37 10.01 17.58 -35.18
N ALA A 38 8.80 17.73 -35.72
CA ALA A 38 7.58 17.43 -34.98
C ALA A 38 7.47 15.94 -34.60
N ILE A 39 7.85 15.06 -35.53
CA ILE A 39 7.88 13.60 -35.30
C ILE A 39 8.96 13.25 -34.29
N ASP A 40 10.16 13.79 -34.41
CA ASP A 40 11.28 13.51 -33.50
C ASP A 40 10.96 13.95 -32.07
N GLU A 41 10.38 15.14 -31.89
CA GLU A 41 9.94 15.59 -30.58
C GLU A 41 8.80 14.72 -30.00
N SER A 42 7.87 14.30 -30.85
CA SER A 42 6.78 13.39 -30.46
C SER A 42 7.34 12.04 -30.01
N ILE A 43 8.28 11.46 -30.75
CA ILE A 43 8.95 10.18 -30.41
C ILE A 43 9.76 10.31 -29.13
N GLN A 44 10.54 11.40 -28.98
CA GLN A 44 11.33 11.65 -27.77
C GLN A 44 10.40 11.81 -26.54
N THR A 45 9.31 12.53 -26.69
CA THR A 45 8.33 12.73 -25.62
C THR A 45 7.65 11.43 -25.22
N GLN A 46 7.18 10.63 -26.19
CA GLN A 46 6.58 9.33 -25.93
C GLN A 46 7.59 8.34 -25.36
N GLY A 47 8.81 8.29 -25.90
CA GLY A 47 9.89 7.43 -25.39
C GLY A 47 10.24 7.75 -23.93
N SER A 48 10.28 9.02 -23.56
CA SER A 48 10.54 9.44 -22.18
C SER A 48 9.41 9.07 -21.23
N ILE A 49 8.16 9.15 -21.67
CA ILE A 49 6.97 8.73 -20.89
C ILE A 49 7.01 7.23 -20.64
N HIS A 50 7.23 6.41 -21.65
CA HIS A 50 7.31 4.95 -21.51
C HIS A 50 8.46 4.49 -20.60
N THR A 51 9.60 5.18 -20.64
CA THR A 51 10.74 4.86 -19.77
C THR A 51 10.45 5.23 -18.32
N ALA A 52 9.89 6.42 -18.07
CA ALA A 52 9.52 6.87 -16.74
C ALA A 52 8.41 6.01 -16.12
N ASP A 53 7.43 5.61 -16.91
CA ASP A 53 6.37 4.67 -16.50
C ASP A 53 6.96 3.32 -16.09
N ARG A 54 7.87 2.75 -16.89
CA ARG A 54 8.50 1.46 -16.60
C ARG A 54 9.33 1.49 -15.31
N GLU A 55 10.10 2.55 -15.09
CA GLU A 55 10.89 2.70 -13.85
C GLU A 55 10.00 2.84 -12.63
N LEU A 56 8.98 3.68 -12.72
CA LEU A 56 8.03 3.90 -11.63
C LEU A 56 7.27 2.61 -11.30
N LYS A 57 6.77 1.90 -12.30
CA LYS A 57 6.12 0.60 -12.17
C LYS A 57 7.01 -0.41 -11.46
N LYS A 58 8.30 -0.49 -11.85
CA LYS A 58 9.27 -1.39 -11.23
C LYS A 58 9.41 -1.11 -9.73
N VAL A 59 9.54 0.15 -9.34
CA VAL A 59 9.72 0.54 -7.94
C VAL A 59 8.47 0.25 -7.11
N ILE A 60 7.27 0.58 -7.64
CA ILE A 60 6.00 0.29 -6.96
C ILE A 60 5.82 -1.22 -6.79
N THR A 61 6.06 -2.01 -7.84
CA THR A 61 5.96 -3.48 -7.77
C THR A 61 6.94 -4.08 -6.76
N GLN A 62 8.14 -3.53 -6.64
CA GLN A 62 9.10 -3.96 -5.62
C GLN A 62 8.62 -3.61 -4.19
N ALA A 63 7.98 -2.44 -4.01
CA ALA A 63 7.40 -2.04 -2.74
C ALA A 63 6.24 -2.95 -2.34
N ILE A 64 5.36 -3.30 -3.28
CA ILE A 64 4.27 -4.28 -3.08
C ILE A 64 4.85 -5.62 -2.64
N LYS A 65 5.77 -6.19 -3.41
CA LYS A 65 6.39 -7.49 -3.09
C LYS A 65 7.05 -7.52 -1.71
N LYS A 66 7.72 -6.44 -1.33
CA LYS A 66 8.32 -6.32 0.01
C LYS A 66 7.27 -6.31 1.11
N GLU A 67 6.15 -5.61 0.90
CA GLU A 67 5.06 -5.55 1.87
C GLU A 67 4.30 -6.88 1.94
N GLU A 68 4.09 -7.60 0.83
CA GLU A 68 3.51 -8.94 0.79
C GLU A 68 4.32 -9.93 1.64
N ILE A 69 5.65 -9.93 1.47
CA ILE A 69 6.54 -10.79 2.28
C ILE A 69 6.40 -10.46 3.77
N ARG A 70 6.31 -9.16 4.12
CA ARG A 70 6.09 -8.73 5.49
C ARG A 70 4.73 -9.19 6.02
N HIS A 71 3.68 -9.01 5.24
CA HIS A 71 2.31 -9.43 5.55
C HIS A 71 2.24 -10.92 5.85
N GLU A 72 2.78 -11.76 4.96
CA GLU A 72 2.83 -13.21 5.14
C GLU A 72 3.64 -13.63 6.37
N LYS A 73 4.73 -12.93 6.66
CA LYS A 73 5.52 -13.18 7.87
C LYS A 73 4.72 -12.91 9.12
N ILE A 74 4.01 -11.76 9.20
CA ILE A 74 3.17 -11.42 10.35
C ILE A 74 2.04 -12.45 10.50
N LYS A 75 1.40 -12.85 9.41
CA LYS A 75 0.34 -13.85 9.40
C LYS A 75 0.81 -15.18 9.99
N LYS A 76 1.95 -15.68 9.52
CA LYS A 76 2.56 -16.91 10.08
C LYS A 76 2.92 -16.79 11.56
N GLU A 77 3.34 -15.61 12.00
CA GLU A 77 3.62 -15.35 13.43
C GLU A 77 2.36 -15.33 14.29
N LEU A 78 1.19 -15.05 13.70
CA LEU A 78 -0.10 -15.10 14.38
C LEU A 78 -0.71 -16.50 14.43
N ASP A 79 -0.33 -17.41 13.54
CA ASP A 79 -0.80 -18.81 13.51
C ASP A 79 -0.34 -19.62 14.76
N ASP A 80 0.63 -19.12 15.51
CA ASP A 80 1.04 -19.70 16.82
C ASP A 80 0.06 -19.42 17.98
N ALA A 81 -1.13 -18.90 17.68
CA ALA A 81 -2.16 -18.55 18.68
C ALA A 81 -2.59 -19.73 19.57
N ASP A 82 -2.66 -20.92 18.99
CA ASP A 82 -3.09 -22.14 19.70
C ASP A 82 -2.20 -22.45 20.90
N LYS A 83 -0.91 -22.07 20.85
CA LYS A 83 0.03 -22.23 21.97
C LYS A 83 -0.30 -21.32 23.15
N MET A 84 -0.98 -20.21 22.92
CA MET A 84 -1.32 -19.24 23.95
C MET A 84 -2.28 -19.85 24.97
N ASP A 85 -3.37 -20.50 24.49
CA ASP A 85 -4.37 -21.13 25.36
C ASP A 85 -3.76 -22.32 26.10
N THR A 86 -2.91 -23.08 25.44
CA THR A 86 -2.14 -24.16 26.06
C THR A 86 -1.24 -23.66 27.20
N TYR A 87 -0.52 -22.55 27.01
CA TYR A 87 0.32 -22.01 28.08
C TYR A 87 -0.49 -21.44 29.24
N LYS A 88 -1.65 -20.85 28.97
CA LYS A 88 -2.58 -20.43 30.02
C LYS A 88 -3.07 -21.63 30.83
N LEU A 89 -3.55 -22.67 30.14
CA LEU A 89 -4.01 -23.90 30.77
C LEU A 89 -2.93 -24.55 31.63
N TYR A 90 -1.70 -24.67 31.15
CA TYR A 90 -0.58 -25.20 31.91
C TYR A 90 -0.31 -24.35 33.14
N GLY A 91 -0.30 -23.04 33.02
CA GLY A 91 -0.17 -22.12 34.13
C GLY A 91 -1.25 -22.33 35.20
N ASP A 92 -2.53 -22.37 34.79
CA ASP A 92 -3.69 -22.55 35.68
C ASP A 92 -3.59 -23.90 36.43
N LEU A 93 -3.33 -24.99 35.71
CA LEU A 93 -3.22 -26.33 36.30
C LEU A 93 -2.04 -26.46 37.26
N LEU A 94 -0.88 -25.86 36.98
CA LEU A 94 0.26 -25.86 37.87
C LEU A 94 0.01 -25.03 39.13
N MET A 95 -0.71 -23.91 39.04
CA MET A 95 -1.06 -23.11 40.21
C MET A 95 -2.05 -23.84 41.13
N ILE A 96 -3.05 -24.53 40.56
CA ILE A 96 -3.99 -25.37 41.32
C ILE A 96 -3.24 -26.48 42.06
N ASN A 97 -2.22 -27.09 41.44
CA ASN A 97 -1.44 -28.18 41.98
C ASN A 97 -0.14 -27.73 42.68
N GLY A 98 -0.06 -26.44 43.05
CA GLY A 98 1.16 -25.83 43.65
C GLY A 98 1.64 -26.43 44.97
N HIS A 99 0.76 -27.20 45.63
CA HIS A 99 1.07 -27.91 46.88
C HIS A 99 1.88 -29.20 46.68
N LEU A 100 1.92 -29.72 45.43
CA LEU A 100 2.69 -30.93 45.13
C LEU A 100 4.19 -30.63 45.12
N GLN A 101 4.95 -31.51 45.74
CA GLN A 101 6.43 -31.44 45.72
C GLN A 101 6.95 -32.32 44.58
N VAL A 102 7.44 -31.72 43.52
CA VAL A 102 8.08 -32.39 42.39
C VAL A 102 9.51 -31.90 42.27
N GLN A 103 10.43 -32.66 42.85
CA GLN A 103 11.86 -32.39 42.68
C GLN A 103 12.40 -33.20 41.49
N TYR A 104 13.14 -32.53 40.59
CA TYR A 104 13.83 -33.11 39.42
C TYR A 104 12.94 -33.80 38.36
N GLN A 105 11.62 -33.59 38.39
CA GLN A 105 10.74 -34.12 37.32
C GLN A 105 10.75 -33.20 36.10
N THR A 106 10.75 -33.83 34.93
CA THR A 106 10.68 -33.13 33.62
C THR A 106 9.25 -32.93 33.11
N SER A 107 8.26 -33.56 33.75
CA SER A 107 6.86 -33.43 33.45
C SER A 107 5.97 -33.75 34.64
N LEU A 108 4.77 -33.19 34.64
CA LEU A 108 3.70 -33.49 35.62
C LEU A 108 2.46 -33.90 34.87
N ASN A 109 1.85 -35.02 35.27
CA ASN A 109 0.57 -35.48 34.72
C ASN A 109 -0.55 -35.18 35.69
N VAL A 110 -1.48 -34.33 35.31
CA VAL A 110 -2.60 -33.88 36.13
C VAL A 110 -3.91 -33.91 35.36
N PRO A 111 -5.06 -34.13 36.06
CA PRO A 111 -6.36 -34.01 35.40
C PRO A 111 -6.64 -32.56 35.05
N ASN A 112 -7.28 -32.34 33.88
CA ASN A 112 -7.74 -31.02 33.48
C ASN A 112 -9.02 -30.66 34.27
N LEU A 113 -8.86 -30.07 35.44
CA LEU A 113 -9.97 -29.65 36.31
C LEU A 113 -10.80 -28.51 35.73
N LEU A 114 -10.38 -27.92 34.62
CA LEU A 114 -11.10 -26.84 33.92
C LEU A 114 -11.99 -27.35 32.79
N SER A 115 -11.92 -28.66 32.48
CA SER A 115 -12.75 -29.33 31.46
C SER A 115 -13.70 -30.32 32.13
N GLU A 116 -14.92 -30.46 31.61
CA GLU A 116 -15.91 -31.46 32.08
C GLU A 116 -15.40 -32.89 31.90
N SER A 117 -14.57 -33.14 30.86
CA SER A 117 -14.00 -34.47 30.56
C SER A 117 -12.89 -34.89 31.52
N GLN A 118 -12.33 -33.98 32.29
CA GLN A 118 -11.20 -34.20 33.21
C GLN A 118 -10.05 -35.02 32.59
N GLU A 119 -9.76 -34.79 31.31
CA GLU A 119 -8.67 -35.47 30.60
C GLU A 119 -7.34 -35.26 31.30
N MET A 120 -6.48 -36.31 31.30
CA MET A 120 -5.13 -36.20 31.84
C MET A 120 -4.24 -35.40 30.90
N ILE A 121 -3.62 -34.34 31.44
CA ILE A 121 -2.71 -33.47 30.68
C ILE A 121 -1.30 -33.63 31.24
N THR A 122 -0.35 -33.88 30.34
CA THR A 122 1.07 -33.94 30.68
C THR A 122 1.68 -32.56 30.42
N ILE A 123 2.11 -31.91 31.50
CA ILE A 123 2.70 -30.56 31.47
C ILE A 123 4.23 -30.72 31.59
N PRO A 124 4.99 -30.21 30.59
CA PRO A 124 6.46 -30.17 30.68
C PRO A 124 6.91 -29.24 31.79
N LEU A 125 7.89 -29.69 32.57
CA LEU A 125 8.48 -28.92 33.70
C LEU A 125 9.96 -28.66 33.47
N LYS A 126 10.44 -27.54 34.00
CA LYS A 126 11.86 -27.29 34.18
C LYS A 126 12.26 -27.85 35.56
N PRO A 127 13.15 -28.88 35.59
CA PRO A 127 13.44 -29.63 36.84
C PRO A 127 14.03 -28.78 37.96
N GLN A 128 14.66 -27.64 37.61
CA GLN A 128 15.27 -26.72 38.57
C GLN A 128 14.25 -25.78 39.22
N PHE A 129 13.01 -25.78 38.79
CA PHE A 129 11.95 -24.91 39.28
C PHE A 129 10.92 -25.69 40.08
N THR A 130 10.34 -25.05 41.09
CA THR A 130 9.15 -25.53 41.76
C THR A 130 7.94 -25.53 40.83
N ILE A 131 6.85 -26.18 41.21
CA ILE A 131 5.59 -26.17 40.44
C ILE A 131 5.11 -24.74 40.24
N ILE A 132 5.13 -23.92 41.29
CA ILE A 132 4.69 -22.52 41.24
C ILE A 132 5.56 -21.70 40.28
N GLU A 133 6.88 -21.86 40.32
CA GLU A 133 7.81 -21.18 39.42
C GLU A 133 7.61 -21.61 37.95
N ASN A 134 7.36 -22.91 37.71
CA ASN A 134 6.98 -23.39 36.37
C ASN A 134 5.68 -22.76 35.92
N GLY A 135 4.65 -22.69 36.77
CA GLY A 135 3.37 -22.02 36.47
C GLY A 135 3.55 -20.54 36.13
N GLN A 136 4.37 -19.81 36.89
CA GLN A 136 4.73 -18.42 36.60
C GLN A 136 5.48 -18.28 35.28
N THR A 137 6.33 -19.27 34.92
CA THR A 137 7.02 -19.29 33.63
C THR A 137 6.02 -19.42 32.47
N TYR A 138 5.01 -20.29 32.58
CA TYR A 138 3.96 -20.45 31.60
C TYR A 138 3.10 -19.20 31.50
N TYR A 139 2.75 -18.52 32.57
CA TYR A 139 2.05 -17.23 32.51
C TYR A 139 2.88 -16.13 31.84
N LYS A 140 4.21 -16.10 32.04
CA LYS A 140 5.07 -15.18 31.30
C LYS A 140 5.06 -15.45 29.79
N LEU A 141 5.07 -16.75 29.40
CA LEU A 141 4.96 -17.15 27.99
C LEU A 141 3.58 -16.77 27.41
N TYR A 142 2.50 -17.03 28.14
CA TYR A 142 1.13 -16.62 27.78
C TYR A 142 1.06 -15.11 27.55
N THR A 143 1.51 -14.30 28.51
CA THR A 143 1.48 -12.83 28.43
C THR A 143 2.31 -12.32 27.25
N LYS A 144 3.49 -12.90 27.01
CA LYS A 144 4.33 -12.56 25.86
C LYS A 144 3.62 -12.85 24.54
N LEU A 145 3.00 -14.02 24.39
CA LEU A 145 2.24 -14.36 23.18
C LEU A 145 1.01 -13.49 23.02
N LYS A 146 0.24 -13.25 24.08
CA LYS A 146 -0.93 -12.37 24.06
C LYS A 146 -0.58 -10.98 23.55
N ASN A 147 0.48 -10.37 24.07
CA ASN A 147 0.92 -9.05 23.64
C ASN A 147 1.41 -9.06 22.18
N ARG A 148 2.12 -10.13 21.77
CA ARG A 148 2.54 -10.33 20.38
C ARG A 148 1.34 -10.45 19.45
N MET A 149 0.29 -11.18 19.84
CA MET A 149 -0.94 -11.32 19.08
C MET A 149 -1.66 -9.99 18.86
N ILE A 150 -1.82 -9.18 19.93
CA ILE A 150 -2.45 -7.87 19.86
C ILE A 150 -1.65 -6.96 18.92
N SER A 151 -0.33 -6.87 19.12
CA SER A 151 0.55 -6.07 18.26
C SER A 151 0.59 -6.58 16.82
N GLY A 152 0.61 -7.91 16.64
CA GLY A 152 0.65 -8.54 15.32
C GLY A 152 -0.64 -8.32 14.51
N ARG A 153 -1.81 -8.38 15.14
CA ARG A 153 -3.09 -8.05 14.48
C ARG A 153 -3.09 -6.62 13.99
N TYR A 154 -2.71 -5.67 14.84
CA TYR A 154 -2.60 -4.27 14.43
C TYR A 154 -1.62 -4.09 13.26
N GLN A 155 -0.45 -4.74 13.31
CA GLN A 155 0.53 -4.68 12.21
C GLN A 155 0.01 -5.34 10.92
N LEU A 156 -0.79 -6.40 11.04
CA LEU A 156 -1.41 -7.06 9.89
C LEU A 156 -2.41 -6.11 9.20
N ASP A 157 -3.27 -5.46 9.98
CA ASP A 157 -4.24 -4.48 9.47
C ASP A 157 -3.52 -3.30 8.78
N GLN A 158 -2.46 -2.76 9.39
CA GLN A 158 -1.66 -1.70 8.77
C GLN A 158 -0.98 -2.16 7.48
N SER A 159 -0.51 -3.41 7.43
CA SER A 159 0.09 -3.98 6.23
C SER A 159 -0.94 -4.19 5.12
N THR A 160 -2.17 -4.60 5.47
CA THR A 160 -3.29 -4.74 4.51
C THR A 160 -3.64 -3.38 3.89
N ILE A 161 -3.87 -2.36 4.71
CA ILE A 161 -4.16 -0.99 4.24
C ILE A 161 -3.05 -0.48 3.32
N LYS A 162 -1.78 -0.75 3.70
CA LYS A 162 -0.65 -0.34 2.88
C LYS A 162 -0.57 -1.07 1.54
N LEU A 163 -0.90 -2.36 1.50
CA LEU A 163 -0.96 -3.13 0.25
C LEU A 163 -2.07 -2.60 -0.66
N GLU A 164 -3.25 -2.32 -0.12
CA GLU A 164 -4.36 -1.70 -0.87
C GLU A 164 -3.95 -0.36 -1.46
N TYR A 165 -3.29 0.49 -0.67
CA TYR A 165 -2.79 1.78 -1.12
C TYR A 165 -1.73 1.64 -2.23
N LEU A 166 -0.74 0.75 -2.07
CA LEU A 166 0.27 0.51 -3.11
C LEU A 166 -0.35 -0.03 -4.42
N ASN A 167 -1.35 -0.89 -4.32
CA ASN A 167 -2.09 -1.40 -5.47
C ASN A 167 -2.91 -0.30 -6.15
N SER A 168 -3.51 0.63 -5.38
CA SER A 168 -4.22 1.78 -5.96
C SER A 168 -3.30 2.70 -6.74
N ILE A 169 -2.06 2.93 -6.26
CA ILE A 169 -1.04 3.68 -7.00
C ILE A 169 -0.65 2.94 -8.30
N LEU A 170 -0.45 1.63 -8.23
CA LEU A 170 -0.12 0.83 -9.41
C LEU A 170 -1.25 0.85 -10.44
N TYR A 171 -2.49 0.80 -9.98
CA TYR A 171 -3.66 0.93 -10.84
C TYR A 171 -3.74 2.33 -11.49
N SER A 172 -3.55 3.41 -10.72
CA SER A 172 -3.49 4.78 -11.23
C SER A 172 -2.40 4.95 -12.29
N LEU A 173 -1.24 4.32 -12.07
CA LEU A 173 -0.15 4.30 -13.04
C LEU A 173 -0.56 3.62 -14.36
N SER A 174 -1.33 2.54 -14.29
CA SER A 174 -1.82 1.85 -15.49
C SER A 174 -2.78 2.67 -16.34
N LEU A 175 -3.45 3.66 -15.74
CA LEU A 175 -4.37 4.58 -16.39
C LEU A 175 -3.69 5.89 -16.84
N ALA A 176 -2.45 6.12 -16.43
CA ALA A 176 -1.72 7.35 -16.76
C ALA A 176 -1.28 7.36 -18.22
N THR A 177 -1.80 8.31 -18.99
CA THR A 177 -1.49 8.48 -20.42
C THR A 177 -0.74 9.77 -20.73
N THR A 178 -0.63 10.67 -19.73
CA THR A 178 0.01 11.97 -19.90
C THR A 178 1.21 12.12 -18.97
N ARG A 179 2.12 13.00 -19.33
CA ARG A 179 3.29 13.31 -18.50
C ARG A 179 2.87 13.92 -17.16
N GLU A 180 1.85 14.74 -17.15
CA GLU A 180 1.29 15.36 -15.95
C GLU A 180 0.78 14.28 -14.98
N SER A 181 0.03 13.31 -15.47
CA SER A 181 -0.45 12.18 -14.64
C SER A 181 0.69 11.36 -14.03
N LEU A 182 1.77 11.12 -14.79
CA LEU A 182 2.95 10.42 -14.28
C LEU A 182 3.69 11.22 -13.21
N GLU A 183 3.81 12.54 -13.36
CA GLU A 183 4.45 13.40 -12.36
C GLU A 183 3.62 13.48 -11.06
N GLU A 184 2.29 13.47 -11.15
CA GLU A 184 1.42 13.39 -9.98
C GLU A 184 1.63 12.08 -9.20
N ILE A 185 1.60 10.94 -9.90
CA ILE A 185 1.83 9.63 -9.29
C ILE A 185 3.26 9.55 -8.72
N ARG A 186 4.24 10.11 -9.41
CA ARG A 186 5.62 10.19 -8.91
C ARG A 186 5.70 11.01 -7.62
N HIS A 187 4.99 12.13 -7.56
CA HIS A 187 4.90 12.95 -6.35
C HIS A 187 4.26 12.19 -5.21
N GLU A 188 3.16 11.50 -5.46
CA GLU A 188 2.49 10.63 -4.48
C GLU A 188 3.45 9.56 -3.94
N CYS A 189 4.22 8.91 -4.81
CA CYS A 189 5.25 7.95 -4.42
C CYS A 189 6.36 8.57 -3.56
N MET A 190 6.72 9.85 -3.79
CA MET A 190 7.69 10.57 -2.95
C MET A 190 7.11 10.90 -1.57
N GLU A 191 5.87 11.36 -1.50
CA GLU A 191 5.19 11.66 -0.23
C GLU A 191 4.97 10.39 0.60
N ALA A 192 4.62 9.28 -0.05
CA ALA A 192 4.48 7.97 0.58
C ALA A 192 5.83 7.32 0.96
N GLY A 193 6.97 7.93 0.61
CA GLY A 193 8.30 7.40 0.90
C GLY A 193 8.67 6.14 0.09
N ILE A 194 7.97 5.86 -1.00
CA ILE A 194 8.26 4.73 -1.91
C ILE A 194 9.51 5.04 -2.73
N ILE A 195 9.68 6.30 -3.14
CA ILE A 195 10.86 6.82 -3.83
C ILE A 195 11.47 7.98 -3.04
N LYS A 196 12.78 8.18 -3.23
CA LYS A 196 13.49 9.29 -2.57
C LYS A 196 12.99 10.64 -3.08
N LYS A 197 12.77 11.59 -2.18
CA LYS A 197 12.44 12.99 -2.54
C LYS A 197 13.53 13.58 -3.44
N SER A 198 13.11 14.12 -4.58
CA SER A 198 14.03 14.84 -5.47
C SER A 198 14.43 16.17 -4.83
N LYS A 199 15.71 16.54 -4.96
CA LYS A 199 16.21 17.87 -4.54
C LYS A 199 15.76 18.99 -5.49
N LYS A 200 15.25 18.64 -6.68
CA LYS A 200 14.74 19.64 -7.64
C LYS A 200 13.30 20.01 -7.28
N PRO A 201 12.97 21.31 -7.21
CA PRO A 201 11.58 21.71 -7.03
C PRO A 201 10.74 21.18 -8.19
N LEU A 202 9.55 20.71 -7.87
CA LEU A 202 8.56 20.31 -8.89
C LEU A 202 8.22 21.52 -9.75
N SER A 203 8.44 21.41 -11.05
CA SER A 203 8.03 22.42 -12.04
C SER A 203 6.52 22.44 -12.28
N TYR A 204 5.77 21.61 -11.56
CA TYR A 204 4.35 21.37 -11.74
C TYR A 204 3.52 21.89 -10.55
N LYS A 205 2.50 22.70 -10.83
CA LYS A 205 1.51 23.11 -9.82
C LYS A 205 0.47 22.00 -9.65
N LEU A 206 0.57 21.27 -8.56
CA LEU A 206 -0.45 20.31 -8.11
C LEU A 206 -1.84 20.96 -8.18
N GLY A 207 -2.79 20.31 -8.81
CA GLY A 207 -4.20 20.71 -8.83
C GLY A 207 -4.75 21.23 -10.17
N LYS A 208 -3.99 21.12 -11.28
CA LYS A 208 -4.49 21.41 -12.64
C LYS A 208 -4.67 20.20 -13.55
N SER A 209 -4.50 18.99 -13.02
CA SER A 209 -4.78 17.79 -13.81
C SER A 209 -6.30 17.62 -13.97
N ASN A 210 -6.69 17.28 -15.18
CA ASN A 210 -8.09 17.15 -15.54
C ASN A 210 -8.69 15.87 -14.94
N TYR A 211 -9.36 15.99 -13.80
CA TYR A 211 -10.30 14.96 -13.34
C TYR A 211 -11.41 14.78 -14.37
N ILE A 212 -12.07 13.64 -14.37
CA ILE A 212 -13.20 13.38 -15.27
C ILE A 212 -14.40 14.12 -14.69
N HIS A 213 -15.06 14.93 -15.54
CA HIS A 213 -16.28 15.61 -15.20
C HIS A 213 -17.38 15.17 -16.17
N LEU A 214 -18.49 14.68 -15.64
CA LEU A 214 -19.63 14.20 -16.39
C LEU A 214 -20.89 14.87 -15.85
N THR A 215 -21.70 15.42 -16.75
CA THR A 215 -23.04 15.90 -16.43
C THR A 215 -24.03 14.75 -16.66
N ILE A 216 -24.73 14.36 -15.61
CA ILE A 216 -25.78 13.33 -15.63
C ILE A 216 -27.12 13.96 -15.23
N PRO A 217 -28.26 13.36 -15.54
CA PRO A 217 -29.57 13.93 -15.22
C PRO A 217 -29.75 14.26 -13.73
N GLU A 218 -29.10 13.51 -12.86
CA GLU A 218 -29.15 13.66 -11.39
C GLU A 218 -28.16 14.71 -10.85
N GLY A 219 -27.25 15.25 -11.67
CA GLY A 219 -26.26 16.25 -11.26
C GLY A 219 -24.91 16.15 -11.94
N GLU A 220 -23.88 16.69 -11.28
CA GLU A 220 -22.52 16.74 -11.78
C GLU A 220 -21.66 15.66 -11.09
N LEU A 221 -21.00 14.80 -11.88
CA LEU A 221 -20.14 13.74 -11.39
C LEU A 221 -18.66 14.07 -11.67
N TYR A 222 -17.86 14.08 -10.61
CA TYR A 222 -16.43 14.34 -10.68
C TYR A 222 -15.66 13.10 -10.24
N ILE A 223 -14.73 12.62 -11.08
CA ILE A 223 -13.96 11.40 -10.82
C ILE A 223 -12.47 11.73 -10.96
N GLY A 224 -11.71 11.53 -9.90
CA GLY A 224 -10.26 11.64 -9.94
C GLY A 224 -9.62 10.40 -10.57
N ARG A 225 -8.52 10.61 -11.27
CA ARG A 225 -7.76 9.54 -11.95
C ARG A 225 -6.65 8.95 -11.06
N ASN A 226 -6.38 9.57 -9.93
CA ASN A 226 -5.41 9.12 -8.92
C ASN A 226 -5.84 9.56 -7.52
N ASN A 227 -5.15 9.06 -6.50
CA ASN A 227 -5.50 9.32 -5.10
C ASN A 227 -5.42 10.81 -4.74
N GLN A 228 -4.46 11.57 -5.27
CA GLN A 228 -4.33 13.02 -5.01
C GLN A 228 -5.50 13.80 -5.60
N GLN A 229 -5.98 13.46 -6.79
CA GLN A 229 -7.17 14.07 -7.38
C GLN A 229 -8.42 13.73 -6.58
N ASN A 230 -8.57 12.49 -6.15
CA ASN A 230 -9.70 12.07 -5.32
C ASN A 230 -9.69 12.79 -3.97
N GLU A 231 -8.53 12.93 -3.34
CA GLU A 231 -8.36 13.70 -2.10
C GLU A 231 -8.73 15.18 -2.30
N TYR A 232 -8.26 15.79 -3.38
CA TYR A 232 -8.62 17.16 -3.73
C TYR A 232 -10.14 17.32 -3.96
N LEU A 233 -10.75 16.42 -4.73
CA LEU A 233 -12.19 16.45 -5.00
C LEU A 233 -13.00 16.32 -3.71
N THR A 234 -12.62 15.41 -2.81
CA THR A 234 -13.35 15.12 -1.57
C THR A 234 -13.18 16.24 -0.53
N HIS A 235 -11.96 16.73 -0.33
CA HIS A 235 -11.65 17.61 0.81
C HIS A 235 -11.56 19.10 0.48
N ARG A 236 -11.39 19.46 -0.79
CA ARG A 236 -11.23 20.86 -1.20
C ARG A 236 -12.28 21.35 -2.20
N PHE A 237 -12.70 20.48 -3.12
CA PHE A 237 -13.65 20.84 -4.17
C PHE A 237 -15.11 20.63 -3.71
N ALA A 238 -15.42 19.48 -3.14
CA ALA A 238 -16.74 19.21 -2.58
C ALA A 238 -16.99 20.13 -1.38
N LYS A 239 -18.07 20.89 -1.43
CA LYS A 239 -18.54 21.69 -0.30
C LYS A 239 -19.47 20.83 0.54
N PRO A 240 -19.44 20.94 1.88
CA PRO A 240 -20.47 20.34 2.70
C PRO A 240 -21.83 20.94 2.34
N ASN A 241 -22.84 20.11 2.17
CA ASN A 241 -24.23 20.51 1.97
C ASN A 241 -24.79 21.17 3.21
#